data_4958412af5d934568aaeda06eaab6c3c
#
_entry.id   4958412af5d934568aaeda06eaab6c3c
#
_cell.length_a   1.000
_cell.length_b   1.000
_cell.length_c   1.000
_cell.angle_alpha   90.00
_cell.angle_beta   90.00
_cell.angle_gamma   90.00
#
_symmetry.space_group_name_H-M   'P 1'
#
loop_
_entity.id
_entity.type
_entity.pdbx_description
1 polymer ?
#
loop_
_entity_poly.entity_id
_entity_poly.type
_entity_poly.pdbx_seq_one_letter_code
_entity_poly.pdbx_strand_id
1 'polypeptide(L)'
;MLERIQMTVDSEPDISRRELSRRVCRWLDWRSADGRIQDMSCRKALLRLHRSGAIVLPRQETTYGFEKASKASIDYESAPLHCSITDLGSVVVEPVRSRYCKESRIWNALMDQYHYLGSGPLCGAQIRYIVKSTEHGYLGALAFSSATWALRSRDEYIGWTETARRANLHRIVGNDRFLILPGADVCAEMGDPS
;
A
#
# COMPACT_ATOMS: atom_id res chain seq x y z
N MET A 1 6.44 8.05 -37.04
CA MET A 1 5.77 8.18 -35.72
C MET A 1 6.74 8.60 -34.62
N LEU A 2 7.93 7.97 -34.49
CA LEU A 2 8.92 8.33 -33.46
C LEU A 2 9.38 9.79 -33.62
N GLU A 3 9.65 10.22 -34.83
CA GLU A 3 10.01 11.62 -35.16
C GLU A 3 8.92 12.60 -34.68
N ARG A 4 7.64 12.28 -34.93
CA ARG A 4 6.53 13.11 -34.49
C ARG A 4 6.45 13.23 -32.99
N ILE A 5 6.72 12.13 -32.26
CA ILE A 5 6.77 12.13 -30.80
C ILE A 5 7.92 13.03 -30.33
N GLN A 6 9.12 12.88 -30.93
CA GLN A 6 10.30 13.68 -30.56
C GLN A 6 10.08 15.17 -30.86
N MET A 7 9.57 15.49 -32.02
CA MET A 7 9.24 16.89 -32.41
C MET A 7 8.24 17.52 -31.40
N THR A 8 7.26 16.75 -30.92
CA THR A 8 6.31 17.26 -29.95
C THR A 8 6.97 17.53 -28.59
N VAL A 9 7.88 16.67 -28.17
CA VAL A 9 8.63 16.88 -26.91
C VAL A 9 9.57 18.08 -27.04
N ASP A 10 10.22 18.25 -28.20
CA ASP A 10 11.16 19.33 -28.43
C ASP A 10 10.45 20.69 -28.55
N SER A 11 9.25 20.72 -29.14
CA SER A 11 8.45 21.94 -29.30
C SER A 11 7.66 22.32 -28.04
N GLU A 12 7.36 21.37 -27.18
CA GLU A 12 6.60 21.57 -25.93
C GLU A 12 7.37 20.94 -24.74
N PRO A 13 8.44 21.59 -24.24
CA PRO A 13 9.28 21.05 -23.16
C PRO A 13 8.50 20.73 -21.87
N ASP A 14 7.43 21.47 -21.61
CA ASP A 14 6.58 21.33 -20.42
C ASP A 14 5.45 20.30 -20.59
N ILE A 15 5.37 19.62 -21.73
CA ILE A 15 4.34 18.59 -21.94
C ILE A 15 4.49 17.47 -20.92
N SER A 16 3.40 17.14 -20.20
CA SER A 16 3.43 16.02 -19.28
C SER A 16 3.46 14.68 -20.02
N ARG A 17 4.13 13.66 -19.43
CA ARG A 17 4.13 12.30 -20.00
C ARG A 17 2.73 11.72 -20.17
N ARG A 18 1.77 12.16 -19.36
CA ARG A 18 0.36 11.78 -19.46
C ARG A 18 -0.29 12.39 -20.69
N GLU A 19 -0.09 13.68 -20.93
CA GLU A 19 -0.66 14.34 -22.10
C GLU A 19 -0.01 13.83 -23.39
N LEU A 20 1.29 13.66 -23.40
CA LEU A 20 2.00 13.05 -24.53
C LEU A 20 1.40 11.66 -24.86
N SER A 21 1.20 10.79 -23.87
CA SER A 21 0.62 9.46 -24.10
C SER A 21 -0.80 9.52 -24.67
N ARG A 22 -1.61 10.48 -24.23
CA ARG A 22 -2.95 10.68 -24.75
C ARG A 22 -2.95 11.16 -26.21
N ARG A 23 -2.02 12.06 -26.58
CA ARG A 23 -1.85 12.49 -27.97
C ARG A 23 -1.40 11.34 -28.85
N VAL A 24 -0.43 10.57 -28.41
CA VAL A 24 0.05 9.38 -29.16
C VAL A 24 -1.08 8.37 -29.33
N CYS A 25 -1.89 8.11 -28.30
CA CYS A 25 -3.05 7.24 -28.44
C CYS A 25 -4.07 7.77 -29.48
N ARG A 26 -4.30 9.09 -29.51
CA ARG A 26 -5.19 9.70 -30.54
C ARG A 26 -4.61 9.55 -31.94
N TRP A 27 -3.31 9.74 -32.13
CA TRP A 27 -2.66 9.61 -33.42
C TRP A 27 -2.66 8.18 -33.97
N LEU A 28 -2.65 7.19 -33.07
CA LEU A 28 -2.64 5.77 -33.39
C LEU A 28 -4.04 5.13 -33.31
N ASP A 29 -5.05 5.88 -32.92
CA ASP A 29 -6.37 5.39 -32.53
C ASP A 29 -6.28 4.22 -31.54
N TRP A 30 -5.31 4.30 -30.62
CA TRP A 30 -5.04 3.23 -29.65
C TRP A 30 -6.07 3.23 -28.52
N ARG A 31 -7.08 2.38 -28.69
CA ARG A 31 -8.22 2.24 -27.78
C ARG A 31 -8.38 0.80 -27.33
N SER A 32 -9.05 0.62 -26.21
CA SER A 32 -9.57 -0.67 -25.76
C SER A 32 -10.87 -1.05 -26.51
N ALA A 33 -11.31 -2.30 -26.37
CA ALA A 33 -12.54 -2.78 -27.00
C ALA A 33 -13.80 -1.98 -26.59
N ASP A 34 -13.78 -1.32 -25.42
CA ASP A 34 -14.82 -0.41 -24.92
C ASP A 34 -14.65 1.04 -25.38
N GLY A 35 -13.75 1.31 -26.33
CA GLY A 35 -13.52 2.62 -26.92
C GLY A 35 -12.66 3.59 -26.09
N ARG A 36 -12.20 3.20 -24.91
CA ARG A 36 -11.38 4.05 -24.05
C ARG A 36 -9.95 4.14 -24.52
N ILE A 37 -9.35 5.32 -24.37
CA ILE A 37 -7.94 5.57 -24.67
C ILE A 37 -7.04 4.75 -23.75
N GLN A 38 -6.07 4.02 -24.33
CA GLN A 38 -5.11 3.14 -23.63
C GLN A 38 -3.84 3.91 -23.16
N ASP A 39 -4.02 5.05 -22.48
CA ASP A 39 -2.92 5.94 -22.10
C ASP A 39 -1.89 5.29 -21.17
N MET A 40 -2.30 4.36 -20.29
CA MET A 40 -1.37 3.62 -19.42
C MET A 40 -0.48 2.66 -20.21
N SER A 41 -1.05 1.93 -21.17
CA SER A 41 -0.30 1.03 -22.05
C SER A 41 0.66 1.81 -22.94
N CYS A 42 0.20 2.94 -23.46
CA CYS A 42 1.03 3.86 -24.24
C CYS A 42 2.20 4.41 -23.41
N ARG A 43 1.98 4.84 -22.17
CA ARG A 43 3.07 5.30 -21.29
C ARG A 43 4.14 4.24 -21.06
N LYS A 44 3.73 2.97 -20.88
CA LYS A 44 4.67 1.85 -20.78
C LYS A 44 5.48 1.65 -22.06
N ALA A 45 4.84 1.75 -23.23
CA ALA A 45 5.51 1.65 -24.52
C ALA A 45 6.50 2.81 -24.73
N LEU A 46 6.09 4.05 -24.48
CA LEU A 46 6.94 5.24 -24.55
C LEU A 46 8.16 5.13 -23.62
N LEU A 47 7.97 4.60 -22.42
CA LEU A 47 9.08 4.39 -21.48
C LEU A 47 10.07 3.33 -21.98
N ARG A 48 9.60 2.27 -22.66
CA ARG A 48 10.49 1.28 -23.30
C ARG A 48 11.31 1.91 -24.44
N LEU A 49 10.66 2.72 -25.28
CA LEU A 49 11.34 3.45 -26.36
C LEU A 49 12.38 4.45 -25.83
N HIS A 50 12.09 5.11 -24.73
CA HIS A 50 13.06 6.00 -24.08
C HIS A 50 14.26 5.22 -23.52
N ARG A 51 14.02 4.08 -22.87
CA ARG A 51 15.08 3.21 -22.33
C ARG A 51 15.97 2.59 -23.42
N SER A 52 15.42 2.35 -24.61
CA SER A 52 16.18 1.89 -25.78
C SER A 52 16.90 3.02 -26.53
N GLY A 53 16.76 4.27 -26.09
CA GLY A 53 17.35 5.43 -26.75
C GLY A 53 16.64 5.89 -28.04
N ALA A 54 15.48 5.32 -28.38
CA ALA A 54 14.75 5.64 -29.59
C ALA A 54 14.04 7.01 -29.52
N ILE A 55 13.72 7.49 -28.34
CA ILE A 55 13.13 8.81 -28.06
C ILE A 55 13.64 9.36 -26.72
N VAL A 56 13.53 10.67 -26.54
CA VAL A 56 13.75 11.34 -25.25
C VAL A 56 12.39 11.76 -24.69
N LEU A 57 12.04 11.31 -23.49
CA LEU A 57 10.79 11.72 -22.84
C LEU A 57 10.98 13.00 -22.04
N PRO A 58 9.92 13.81 -21.88
CA PRO A 58 9.95 14.96 -21.00
C PRO A 58 10.37 14.57 -19.59
N ARG A 59 11.04 15.50 -18.90
CA ARG A 59 11.41 15.31 -17.50
C ARG A 59 10.14 15.02 -16.70
N GLN A 60 10.20 14.00 -15.85
CA GLN A 60 9.10 13.72 -14.94
C GLN A 60 9.15 14.78 -13.84
N GLU A 61 8.22 15.72 -13.87
CA GLU A 61 7.93 16.49 -12.69
C GLU A 61 7.32 15.52 -11.67
N THR A 62 8.12 15.03 -10.75
CA THR A 62 7.67 14.35 -9.56
C THR A 62 7.03 15.38 -8.63
N THR A 63 5.84 15.85 -9.00
CA THR A 63 4.99 16.69 -8.13
C THR A 63 4.35 15.88 -7.00
N TYR A 64 4.66 14.59 -6.93
CA TYR A 64 4.47 13.78 -5.75
C TYR A 64 5.83 13.55 -5.09
N GLY A 65 6.43 14.64 -4.64
CA GLY A 65 7.13 14.56 -3.40
C GLY A 65 6.10 14.19 -2.35
N PHE A 66 5.87 12.88 -2.15
CA PHE A 66 5.75 12.44 -0.79
C PHE A 66 7.13 12.78 -0.20
N GLU A 67 7.28 14.00 0.27
CA GLU A 67 8.19 14.23 1.38
C GLU A 67 7.83 13.10 2.32
N LYS A 68 8.73 12.15 2.48
CA LYS A 68 8.65 11.20 3.59
C LYS A 68 8.53 12.13 4.76
N ALA A 69 7.28 12.31 5.22
CA ALA A 69 7.00 13.08 6.41
C ALA A 69 8.04 12.59 7.38
N SER A 70 8.87 13.52 7.85
CA SER A 70 10.00 13.27 8.72
C SER A 70 9.60 12.13 9.64
N LYS A 71 10.32 10.99 9.59
CA LYS A 71 10.01 9.83 10.40
C LYS A 71 9.87 10.37 11.80
N ALA A 72 8.65 10.53 12.29
CA ALA A 72 8.43 10.85 13.66
C ALA A 72 8.98 9.65 14.42
N SER A 73 10.23 9.78 14.86
CA SER A 73 10.82 8.83 15.78
C SER A 73 9.99 8.97 17.05
N ILE A 74 9.14 8.01 17.28
CA ILE A 74 8.65 7.81 18.63
C ILE A 74 9.80 7.10 19.31
N ASP A 75 10.37 7.72 20.35
CA ASP A 75 11.24 7.05 21.30
C ASP A 75 10.38 6.03 22.06
N TYR A 76 10.05 4.95 21.37
CA TYR A 76 9.47 3.77 21.94
C TYR A 76 10.58 2.74 22.04
N GLU A 77 11.33 2.80 23.11
CA GLU A 77 12.13 1.66 23.54
C GLU A 77 11.17 0.60 24.03
N SER A 78 10.99 -0.42 23.18
CA SER A 78 10.35 -1.67 23.60
C SER A 78 11.27 -2.31 24.63
N ALA A 79 10.99 -2.10 25.90
CA ALA A 79 11.58 -2.96 26.92
C ALA A 79 11.16 -4.41 26.64
N PRO A 80 12.09 -5.39 26.66
CA PRO A 80 11.73 -6.77 26.42
C PRO A 80 10.71 -7.22 27.47
N LEU A 81 9.52 -7.59 26.98
CA LEU A 81 8.40 -8.00 27.78
C LEU A 81 8.38 -9.53 27.80
N HIS A 82 8.95 -10.13 28.83
CA HIS A 82 8.86 -11.55 29.10
C HIS A 82 7.78 -11.77 30.16
N CYS A 83 6.56 -12.01 29.73
CA CYS A 83 5.45 -12.23 30.67
C CYS A 83 4.50 -13.30 30.15
N SER A 84 3.69 -13.86 31.03
CA SER A 84 2.56 -14.70 30.65
C SER A 84 1.44 -13.88 30.03
N ILE A 85 0.56 -14.51 29.26
CA ILE A 85 -0.64 -13.88 28.72
C ILE A 85 -1.49 -13.30 29.86
N THR A 86 -1.51 -13.95 31.02
CA THR A 86 -2.24 -13.52 32.23
C THR A 86 -1.71 -12.22 32.81
N ASP A 87 -0.44 -11.92 32.63
CA ASP A 87 0.23 -10.72 33.17
C ASP A 87 0.05 -9.49 32.30
N LEU A 88 -0.46 -9.66 31.07
CA LEU A 88 -0.74 -8.54 30.16
C LEU A 88 -1.85 -7.62 30.66
N GLY A 89 -2.63 -8.03 31.64
CA GLY A 89 -3.87 -7.35 32.00
C GLY A 89 -4.88 -7.39 30.85
N SER A 90 -5.66 -6.33 30.69
CA SER A 90 -6.60 -6.24 29.58
C SER A 90 -5.92 -5.82 28.29
N VAL A 91 -6.09 -6.63 27.23
CA VAL A 91 -5.62 -6.29 25.87
C VAL A 91 -6.74 -5.55 25.13
N VAL A 92 -6.45 -4.34 24.69
CA VAL A 92 -7.39 -3.48 23.97
C VAL A 92 -6.94 -3.31 22.53
N VAL A 93 -7.85 -3.51 21.58
CA VAL A 93 -7.66 -3.25 20.15
C VAL A 93 -8.36 -1.94 19.81
N GLU A 94 -7.60 -0.87 19.66
CA GLU A 94 -8.10 0.49 19.47
C GLU A 94 -8.06 0.89 18.01
N PRO A 95 -9.20 1.29 17.39
CA PRO A 95 -9.21 1.71 16.01
C PRO A 95 -8.60 3.11 15.84
N VAL A 96 -7.78 3.28 14.81
CA VAL A 96 -7.23 4.57 14.39
C VAL A 96 -8.30 5.31 13.58
N ARG A 97 -9.04 6.21 14.22
CA ARG A 97 -10.23 6.85 13.66
C ARG A 97 -9.93 7.92 12.62
N SER A 98 -8.76 8.53 12.64
CA SER A 98 -8.40 9.62 11.73
C SER A 98 -6.91 9.58 11.40
N ARG A 99 -6.56 9.99 10.18
CA ARG A 99 -5.15 10.15 9.79
C ARG A 99 -4.44 11.29 10.53
N TYR A 100 -5.19 12.18 11.17
CA TYR A 100 -4.65 13.34 11.88
C TYR A 100 -4.53 13.15 13.39
N CYS A 101 -5.08 12.07 13.93
CA CYS A 101 -5.03 11.81 15.38
C CYS A 101 -3.64 11.33 15.83
N LYS A 102 -3.42 11.37 17.15
CA LYS A 102 -2.17 10.91 17.77
C LYS A 102 -1.90 9.44 17.46
N GLU A 103 -2.95 8.61 17.50
CA GLU A 103 -2.88 7.17 17.23
C GLU A 103 -2.41 6.88 15.81
N SER A 104 -2.78 7.72 14.83
CA SER A 104 -2.29 7.58 13.45
C SER A 104 -0.80 7.82 13.34
N ARG A 105 -0.27 8.80 14.07
CA ARG A 105 1.18 9.07 14.11
C ARG A 105 1.94 7.93 14.75
N ILE A 106 1.41 7.40 15.85
CA ILE A 106 1.98 6.25 16.55
C ILE A 106 1.96 5.02 15.65
N TRP A 107 0.83 4.70 15.02
CA TRP A 107 0.70 3.58 14.11
C TRP A 107 1.72 3.66 12.97
N ASN A 108 1.85 4.83 12.34
CA ASN A 108 2.81 5.03 11.25
C ASN A 108 4.26 4.83 11.73
N ALA A 109 4.61 5.40 12.89
CA ALA A 109 5.96 5.28 13.43
C ALA A 109 6.31 3.83 13.79
N LEU A 110 5.40 3.08 14.42
CA LEU A 110 5.59 1.67 14.71
C LEU A 110 5.78 0.85 13.43
N MET A 111 4.95 1.09 12.39
CA MET A 111 5.09 0.41 11.11
C MET A 111 6.40 0.76 10.41
N ASP A 112 6.79 2.03 10.37
CA ASP A 112 8.02 2.47 9.69
C ASP A 112 9.29 1.95 10.38
N GLN A 113 9.22 1.75 11.69
CA GLN A 113 10.34 1.29 12.49
C GLN A 113 10.48 -0.24 12.50
N TYR A 114 9.38 -0.98 12.62
CA TYR A 114 9.40 -2.40 12.92
C TYR A 114 8.79 -3.31 11.85
N HIS A 115 8.01 -2.78 10.90
CA HIS A 115 7.40 -3.59 9.87
C HIS A 115 8.13 -3.46 8.53
N TYR A 116 8.47 -4.57 7.87
CA TYR A 116 9.27 -4.59 6.64
C TYR A 116 8.67 -3.79 5.46
N LEU A 117 7.34 -3.64 5.38
CA LEU A 117 6.66 -2.80 4.38
C LEU A 117 6.47 -1.35 4.84
N GLY A 118 6.74 -1.04 6.09
CA GLY A 118 6.49 0.29 6.66
C GLY A 118 5.01 0.67 6.71
N SER A 119 4.75 1.96 6.95
CA SER A 119 3.40 2.54 7.00
C SER A 119 2.81 2.83 5.62
N GLY A 120 3.50 2.45 4.54
CA GLY A 120 3.18 2.77 3.15
C GLY A 120 1.70 2.69 2.77
N PRO A 121 1.29 3.17 1.59
CA PRO A 121 -0.11 3.32 1.25
C PRO A 121 -0.83 1.98 1.25
N LEU A 122 -1.99 1.94 1.92
CA LEU A 122 -2.94 0.85 1.84
C LEU A 122 -3.93 1.11 0.71
N CYS A 123 -4.44 0.07 0.05
CA CYS A 123 -5.33 0.20 -1.10
C CYS A 123 -6.81 0.23 -0.71
N GLY A 124 -7.56 1.19 -1.27
CA GLY A 124 -9.01 1.25 -1.10
C GLY A 124 -9.47 1.63 0.31
N ALA A 125 -10.64 1.12 0.72
CA ALA A 125 -11.12 1.28 2.09
C ALA A 125 -10.20 0.54 3.05
N GLN A 126 -9.85 1.19 4.17
CA GLN A 126 -8.87 0.68 5.11
C GLN A 126 -9.27 0.97 6.56
N ILE A 127 -8.88 0.09 7.45
CA ILE A 127 -8.98 0.29 8.88
C ILE A 127 -7.66 -0.12 9.54
N ARG A 128 -7.22 0.67 10.50
CA ARG A 128 -5.98 0.46 11.24
C ARG A 128 -6.29 0.35 12.72
N TYR A 129 -5.54 -0.49 13.42
CA TYR A 129 -5.68 -0.71 14.84
C TYR A 129 -4.33 -0.64 15.53
N ILE A 130 -4.34 -0.18 16.77
CA ILE A 130 -3.24 -0.32 17.71
C ILE A 130 -3.67 -1.32 18.77
N VAL A 131 -2.80 -2.26 19.10
CA VAL A 131 -3.00 -3.24 20.17
C VAL A 131 -2.22 -2.77 21.38
N LYS A 132 -2.88 -2.64 22.50
CA LYS A 132 -2.32 -2.17 23.78
C LYS A 132 -2.66 -3.11 24.91
N SER A 133 -1.74 -3.26 25.83
CA SER A 133 -2.00 -3.79 27.18
C SER A 133 -2.25 -2.63 28.13
N THR A 134 -3.09 -2.84 29.13
CA THR A 134 -3.29 -1.85 30.20
C THR A 134 -2.06 -1.69 31.07
N GLU A 135 -1.27 -2.74 31.23
CA GLU A 135 -0.09 -2.78 32.10
C GLU A 135 1.23 -2.45 31.35
N HIS A 136 1.31 -2.85 30.08
CA HIS A 136 2.59 -2.82 29.33
C HIS A 136 2.59 -1.90 28.11
N GLY A 137 1.52 -1.14 27.86
CA GLY A 137 1.42 -0.19 26.77
C GLY A 137 1.24 -0.85 25.40
N TYR A 138 1.98 -0.41 24.38
CA TYR A 138 1.80 -0.90 23.00
C TYR A 138 2.37 -2.31 22.81
N LEU A 139 1.55 -3.22 22.27
CA LEU A 139 1.94 -4.59 21.96
C LEU A 139 2.10 -4.83 20.46
N GLY A 140 1.36 -4.09 19.63
CA GLY A 140 1.38 -4.30 18.20
C GLY A 140 0.47 -3.35 17.44
N ALA A 141 0.42 -3.55 16.13
CA ALA A 141 -0.43 -2.77 15.25
C ALA A 141 -0.88 -3.59 14.04
N LEU A 142 -2.11 -3.34 13.59
CA LEU A 142 -2.77 -4.08 12.53
C LEU A 142 -3.30 -3.13 11.46
N ALA A 143 -3.41 -3.60 10.22
CA ALA A 143 -4.18 -2.92 9.19
C ALA A 143 -4.87 -3.92 8.26
N PHE A 144 -6.10 -3.60 7.96
CA PHE A 144 -6.90 -4.30 6.96
C PHE A 144 -7.30 -3.32 5.87
N SER A 145 -7.36 -3.80 4.64
CA SER A 145 -7.83 -3.02 3.50
C SER A 145 -8.76 -3.81 2.59
N SER A 146 -9.29 -3.13 1.58
CA SER A 146 -10.09 -3.79 0.54
C SER A 146 -9.29 -4.90 -0.12
N ALA A 147 -9.92 -6.05 -0.32
CA ALA A 147 -9.28 -7.18 -0.95
C ALA A 147 -8.79 -6.85 -2.37
N THR A 148 -7.64 -7.38 -2.74
CA THR A 148 -7.12 -7.31 -4.10
C THR A 148 -8.15 -7.86 -5.09
N TRP A 149 -8.39 -7.13 -6.18
CA TRP A 149 -9.42 -7.45 -7.17
C TRP A 149 -9.33 -8.88 -7.71
N ALA A 150 -8.14 -9.35 -8.03
CA ALA A 150 -7.90 -10.72 -8.49
C ALA A 150 -6.68 -11.27 -7.76
N LEU A 151 -6.89 -12.36 -7.03
CA LEU A 151 -5.84 -13.10 -6.33
C LEU A 151 -6.12 -14.59 -6.55
N ARG A 152 -5.35 -15.22 -7.46
CA ARG A 152 -5.59 -16.59 -7.93
C ARG A 152 -5.69 -17.60 -6.78
N SER A 153 -4.75 -17.59 -5.86
CA SER A 153 -4.72 -18.53 -4.72
C SER A 153 -5.96 -18.44 -3.84
N ARG A 154 -6.42 -17.21 -3.56
CA ARG A 154 -7.66 -16.99 -2.81
C ARG A 154 -8.87 -17.45 -3.61
N ASP A 155 -8.94 -17.09 -4.90
CA ASP A 155 -10.08 -17.34 -5.75
C ASP A 155 -10.26 -18.84 -5.98
N GLU A 156 -9.16 -19.60 -6.15
CA GLU A 156 -9.14 -21.05 -6.22
C GLU A 156 -9.52 -21.72 -4.89
N TYR A 157 -8.99 -21.22 -3.77
CA TYR A 157 -9.30 -21.74 -2.43
C TYR A 157 -10.81 -21.61 -2.09
N ILE A 158 -11.42 -20.46 -2.42
CA ILE A 158 -12.84 -20.22 -2.19
C ILE A 158 -13.71 -20.98 -3.20
N GLY A 159 -13.18 -21.28 -4.39
CA GLY A 159 -13.88 -22.00 -5.44
C GLY A 159 -14.99 -21.20 -6.12
N TRP A 160 -14.96 -19.88 -6.08
CA TRP A 160 -15.99 -19.06 -6.70
C TRP A 160 -15.76 -18.78 -8.18
N THR A 161 -16.84 -18.60 -8.91
CA THR A 161 -16.81 -18.13 -10.31
C THR A 161 -16.45 -16.63 -10.35
N GLU A 162 -16.06 -16.12 -11.53
CA GLU A 162 -15.80 -14.68 -11.69
C GLU A 162 -17.03 -13.83 -11.33
N THR A 163 -18.23 -14.27 -11.67
CA THR A 163 -19.48 -13.58 -11.30
C THR A 163 -19.68 -13.57 -9.80
N ALA A 164 -19.49 -14.70 -9.13
CA ALA A 164 -19.60 -14.78 -7.67
C ALA A 164 -18.53 -13.94 -6.97
N ARG A 165 -17.30 -13.92 -7.51
CA ARG A 165 -16.22 -13.05 -7.01
C ARG A 165 -16.62 -11.57 -7.10
N ARG A 166 -17.06 -11.11 -8.27
CA ARG A 166 -17.48 -9.70 -8.46
C ARG A 166 -18.58 -9.30 -7.50
N ALA A 167 -19.54 -10.19 -7.27
CA ALA A 167 -20.66 -9.93 -6.36
C ALA A 167 -20.26 -9.91 -4.88
N ASN A 168 -19.22 -10.66 -4.47
CA ASN A 168 -18.90 -10.89 -3.06
C ASN A 168 -17.54 -10.34 -2.61
N LEU A 169 -16.72 -9.79 -3.50
CA LEU A 169 -15.37 -9.31 -3.16
C LEU A 169 -15.38 -8.26 -2.05
N HIS A 170 -16.42 -7.44 -1.98
CA HIS A 170 -16.60 -6.41 -0.94
C HIS A 170 -16.78 -6.97 0.47
N ARG A 171 -17.04 -8.28 0.61
CA ARG A 171 -17.17 -9.00 1.90
C ARG A 171 -15.84 -9.55 2.41
N ILE A 172 -14.77 -9.39 1.62
CA ILE A 172 -13.44 -9.87 1.97
C ILE A 172 -12.53 -8.67 2.23
N VAL A 173 -11.75 -8.78 3.28
CA VAL A 173 -10.68 -7.83 3.61
C VAL A 173 -9.32 -8.51 3.52
N GLY A 174 -8.32 -7.77 3.07
CA GLY A 174 -6.92 -8.17 3.15
C GLY A 174 -6.31 -7.75 4.47
N ASN A 175 -5.57 -8.66 5.13
CA ASN A 175 -4.69 -8.27 6.21
C ASN A 175 -3.38 -7.76 5.60
N ASP A 176 -3.23 -6.43 5.52
CA ASP A 176 -2.09 -5.82 4.85
C ASP A 176 -0.90 -5.59 5.78
N ARG A 177 -1.16 -5.42 7.06
CA ARG A 177 -0.14 -5.20 8.09
C ARG A 177 -0.50 -5.96 9.34
N PHE A 178 0.45 -6.72 9.83
CA PHE A 178 0.38 -7.40 11.10
C PHE A 178 1.74 -7.26 11.79
N LEU A 179 1.78 -6.50 12.87
CA LEU A 179 2.97 -6.22 13.63
C LEU A 179 2.76 -6.59 15.08
N ILE A 180 3.60 -7.47 15.59
CA ILE A 180 3.87 -7.66 17.01
C ILE A 180 5.18 -6.93 17.28
N LEU A 181 5.21 -6.09 18.30
CA LEU A 181 6.42 -5.31 18.60
C LEU A 181 7.55 -6.23 19.08
N PRO A 182 8.79 -5.95 18.66
CA PRO A 182 9.96 -6.68 19.17
C PRO A 182 10.00 -6.56 20.69
N GLY A 183 10.24 -7.67 21.35
CA GLY A 183 10.26 -7.73 22.83
C GLY A 183 8.92 -8.05 23.47
N ALA A 184 7.80 -8.09 22.73
CA ALA A 184 6.54 -8.61 23.24
C ALA A 184 6.52 -10.16 23.17
N ASP A 185 7.48 -10.80 23.80
CA ASP A 185 7.55 -12.26 23.90
C ASP A 185 6.60 -12.74 24.99
N VAL A 186 5.35 -12.95 24.60
CA VAL A 186 4.31 -13.44 25.50
C VAL A 186 4.26 -14.96 25.39
N CYS A 187 4.71 -15.65 26.43
CA CYS A 187 4.58 -17.10 26.53
C CYS A 187 3.15 -17.47 26.93
N ALA A 188 2.50 -18.32 26.12
CA ALA A 188 1.39 -19.10 26.63
C ALA A 188 1.97 -20.12 27.61
N GLU A 189 1.65 -20.05 28.88
CA GLU A 189 1.87 -21.18 29.77
C GLU A 189 1.05 -22.34 29.20
N MET A 190 1.72 -23.28 28.56
CA MET A 190 1.12 -24.59 28.32
C MET A 190 0.97 -25.20 29.71
N GLY A 191 -0.25 -25.17 30.22
CA GLY A 191 -0.58 -25.90 31.44
C GLY A 191 -0.12 -27.33 31.27
N ASP A 192 0.68 -27.78 32.22
CA ASP A 192 1.14 -29.16 32.28
C ASP A 192 -0.09 -30.07 32.25
N PRO A 193 -0.23 -31.02 31.33
CA PRO A 193 -1.32 -31.96 31.36
C PRO A 193 -1.08 -32.93 32.54
N SER A 194 -1.62 -32.59 33.69
CA SER A 194 -1.72 -33.50 34.82
C SER A 194 -2.83 -34.53 34.59
#